data_1f415e1da34f808672f2ea63c8371b05
#
_entry.id   1f415e1da34f808672f2ea63c8371b05
#
_cell.length_a   1.000
_cell.length_b   1.000
_cell.length_c   1.000
_cell.angle_alpha   90.00
_cell.angle_beta   90.00
_cell.angle_gamma   90.00
#
_symmetry.space_group_name_H-M   'P 1'
#
loop_
_entity.id
_entity.type
_entity.pdbx_description
1 polymer ?
#
loop_
_entity_poly.entity_id
_entity_poly.type
_entity_poly.pdbx_seq_one_letter_code
_entity_poly.pdbx_strand_id
1 'polypeptide(L)'
;RLIRFKGIPINTSIVSVDSKGNLNFKKAKKLGKVTIQITAAKSSSYAPATRKLTITTVKGTPSVSCVQQQERKIYDGAFNLGAKADQNATLVYSSSNSAIASVASDGTVTLKEWQENDIQREVQITVTTKSTTFYNAAKPVIVNLTVIKKKNLQQRIEDEKIKFPDGKFWNHVVNSYSDLTDNLDSSGAPERFQDTISDVPCKHHGTQSGIDPIPGNGEYDCNKFDGAIQCDGFARKVFYDIWEGQRVSGLQRIYDNNVQVGDYVRINNNGHSAIVTEVYSDSFKVIECNLDGDGRHHTCLLRHNWTYSKSSVTYRVHAVNYSLN
;
A
#
# COMPACT_ATOMS: atom_id res chain seq x y z
N ARG A 1 5.08 -65.57 -26.67
CA ARG A 1 5.30 -66.35 -25.44
C ARG A 1 4.59 -65.61 -24.28
N LEU A 2 3.36 -66.06 -23.90
CA LEU A 2 2.59 -65.51 -22.81
C LEU A 2 3.22 -65.92 -21.47
N ILE A 3 3.95 -65.01 -20.81
CA ILE A 3 4.27 -65.15 -19.39
C ILE A 3 2.96 -64.80 -18.66
N ARG A 4 2.27 -65.82 -18.08
CA ARG A 4 1.13 -65.56 -17.20
C ARG A 4 1.68 -65.10 -15.85
N PHE A 5 1.56 -63.82 -15.55
CA PHE A 5 1.84 -63.34 -14.22
C PHE A 5 0.71 -63.72 -13.28
N LYS A 6 0.99 -64.58 -12.30
CA LYS A 6 0.14 -64.73 -11.14
C LYS A 6 0.85 -64.04 -9.97
N GLY A 7 0.71 -62.71 -9.88
CA GLY A 7 1.21 -61.94 -8.75
C GLY A 7 0.16 -61.93 -7.65
N ILE A 8 0.48 -62.51 -6.51
CA ILE A 8 -0.39 -62.41 -5.32
C ILE A 8 0.38 -61.55 -4.31
N PRO A 9 -0.10 -60.34 -3.96
CA PRO A 9 0.53 -59.53 -2.94
C PRO A 9 0.28 -60.15 -1.57
N ILE A 10 1.33 -60.27 -0.75
CA ILE A 10 1.24 -60.76 0.62
C ILE A 10 0.52 -59.80 1.55
N ASN A 11 0.43 -58.52 1.16
CA ASN A 11 -0.27 -57.50 1.93
C ASN A 11 -1.10 -56.57 1.04
N THR A 12 -2.38 -56.89 0.87
CA THR A 12 -3.35 -56.13 0.06
C THR A 12 -3.74 -54.79 0.66
N SER A 13 -3.41 -54.51 1.94
CA SER A 13 -3.63 -53.21 2.56
C SER A 13 -2.64 -52.12 2.12
N ILE A 14 -1.55 -52.50 1.43
CA ILE A 14 -0.54 -51.56 0.92
C ILE A 14 -0.66 -51.41 -0.60
N VAL A 15 -0.81 -52.53 -1.33
CA VAL A 15 -0.91 -52.56 -2.78
C VAL A 15 -1.78 -53.71 -3.25
N SER A 16 -2.46 -53.52 -4.34
CA SER A 16 -3.08 -54.64 -5.11
C SER A 16 -2.39 -54.76 -6.45
N VAL A 17 -2.44 -56.00 -7.02
CA VAL A 17 -1.86 -56.32 -8.33
C VAL A 17 -2.98 -56.85 -9.20
N ASP A 18 -3.11 -56.31 -10.41
CA ASP A 18 -4.06 -56.81 -11.39
C ASP A 18 -3.50 -58.04 -12.16
N SER A 19 -4.32 -58.65 -12.99
CA SER A 19 -3.95 -59.81 -13.80
C SER A 19 -2.89 -59.51 -14.87
N LYS A 20 -2.62 -58.22 -15.15
CA LYS A 20 -1.60 -57.76 -16.08
C LYS A 20 -0.29 -57.41 -15.39
N GLY A 21 -0.25 -57.45 -14.05
CA GLY A 21 0.92 -57.11 -13.25
C GLY A 21 0.99 -55.62 -12.87
N ASN A 22 -0.05 -54.83 -13.13
CA ASN A 22 -0.07 -53.41 -12.70
C ASN A 22 -0.28 -53.33 -11.19
N LEU A 23 0.50 -52.44 -10.56
CA LEU A 23 0.42 -52.16 -9.14
C LEU A 23 -0.56 -51.01 -8.91
N ASN A 24 -1.49 -51.21 -7.98
CA ASN A 24 -2.46 -50.19 -7.62
C ASN A 24 -2.38 -49.84 -6.13
N PHE A 25 -2.02 -48.61 -5.84
CA PHE A 25 -1.88 -48.04 -4.51
C PHE A 25 -3.09 -47.21 -4.06
N LYS A 26 -4.07 -46.92 -4.96
CA LYS A 26 -5.22 -46.02 -4.68
C LYS A 26 -6.08 -46.45 -3.49
N LYS A 27 -6.06 -47.73 -3.14
CA LYS A 27 -6.81 -48.32 -2.03
C LYS A 27 -5.91 -48.67 -0.83
N ALA A 28 -4.66 -48.21 -0.81
CA ALA A 28 -3.76 -48.43 0.30
C ALA A 28 -4.35 -47.86 1.61
N LYS A 29 -4.31 -48.69 2.67
CA LYS A 29 -4.79 -48.30 4.02
C LYS A 29 -3.63 -47.93 4.95
N LYS A 30 -2.40 -48.29 4.60
CA LYS A 30 -1.19 -48.00 5.37
C LYS A 30 0.05 -48.02 4.47
N LEU A 31 1.10 -47.39 4.95
CA LEU A 31 2.45 -47.45 4.39
C LEU A 31 3.20 -48.68 4.95
N GLY A 32 4.25 -49.06 4.27
CA GLY A 32 5.14 -50.18 4.74
C GLY A 32 5.78 -50.93 3.61
N LYS A 33 6.28 -52.12 3.95
CA LYS A 33 6.88 -53.04 2.98
C LYS A 33 5.88 -54.11 2.57
N VAL A 34 5.85 -54.41 1.28
CA VAL A 34 5.08 -55.52 0.72
C VAL A 34 5.96 -56.33 -0.21
N THR A 35 5.88 -57.64 -0.15
CA THR A 35 6.57 -58.53 -1.07
C THR A 35 5.55 -59.11 -2.04
N ILE A 36 5.83 -58.96 -3.31
CA ILE A 36 5.06 -59.53 -4.41
C ILE A 36 5.82 -60.75 -4.93
N GLN A 37 5.16 -61.89 -4.95
CA GLN A 37 5.71 -63.09 -5.56
C GLN A 37 5.21 -63.20 -7.00
N ILE A 38 6.15 -63.32 -7.92
CA ILE A 38 5.89 -63.48 -9.34
C ILE A 38 6.28 -64.92 -9.70
N THR A 39 5.34 -65.68 -10.22
CA THR A 39 5.56 -67.09 -10.57
C THR A 39 5.30 -67.27 -12.05
N ALA A 40 6.24 -67.86 -12.74
CA ALA A 40 6.08 -68.46 -14.06
C ALA A 40 5.73 -69.89 -13.92
N ALA A 41 4.62 -70.34 -14.51
CA ALA A 41 4.21 -71.77 -14.48
C ALA A 41 5.13 -72.62 -15.34
N LYS A 42 5.23 -73.86 -15.01
CA LYS A 42 5.91 -74.93 -15.82
C LYS A 42 5.31 -74.94 -17.23
N SER A 43 6.14 -75.10 -18.23
CA SER A 43 5.74 -75.36 -19.62
C SER A 43 6.38 -76.67 -20.09
N SER A 44 6.06 -77.10 -21.29
CA SER A 44 6.68 -78.29 -21.90
C SER A 44 8.20 -78.17 -22.04
N SER A 45 8.74 -76.91 -22.13
CA SER A 45 10.17 -76.68 -22.40
C SER A 45 10.91 -76.01 -21.25
N TYR A 46 10.23 -75.64 -20.15
CA TYR A 46 10.83 -74.87 -19.05
C TYR A 46 10.28 -75.30 -17.69
N ALA A 47 11.15 -75.37 -16.70
CA ALA A 47 10.77 -75.52 -15.31
C ALA A 47 10.04 -74.28 -14.77
N PRO A 48 9.21 -74.37 -13.71
CA PRO A 48 8.61 -73.24 -13.07
C PRO A 48 9.68 -72.35 -12.43
N ALA A 49 9.45 -71.06 -12.41
CA ALA A 49 10.35 -70.13 -11.77
C ALA A 49 9.56 -69.13 -10.87
N THR A 50 10.16 -68.74 -9.75
CA THR A 50 9.58 -67.79 -8.81
C THR A 50 10.57 -66.66 -8.52
N ARG A 51 10.09 -65.40 -8.52
CA ARG A 51 10.85 -64.29 -8.09
C ARG A 51 10.03 -63.49 -7.08
N LYS A 52 10.71 -62.84 -6.14
CA LYS A 52 10.12 -61.95 -5.14
C LYS A 52 10.56 -60.52 -5.40
N LEU A 53 9.61 -59.57 -5.40
CA LEU A 53 9.84 -58.15 -5.50
C LEU A 53 9.35 -57.50 -4.21
N THR A 54 10.23 -56.79 -3.52
CA THR A 54 9.87 -56.04 -2.32
C THR A 54 9.69 -54.58 -2.69
N ILE A 55 8.52 -54.03 -2.36
CA ILE A 55 8.17 -52.63 -2.54
C ILE A 55 8.04 -52.00 -1.17
N THR A 56 8.66 -50.82 -1.00
CA THR A 56 8.51 -50.00 0.20
C THR A 56 7.75 -48.75 -0.19
N THR A 57 6.61 -48.50 0.48
CA THR A 57 5.86 -47.27 0.32
C THR A 57 6.25 -46.27 1.40
N VAL A 58 6.48 -45.02 1.02
CA VAL A 58 6.86 -43.93 1.90
C VAL A 58 5.84 -42.79 1.78
N LYS A 59 5.84 -41.86 2.75
CA LYS A 59 5.00 -40.65 2.65
C LYS A 59 5.41 -39.82 1.45
N GLY A 60 4.43 -39.35 0.71
CA GLY A 60 4.61 -38.24 -0.24
C GLY A 60 4.78 -36.92 0.49
N THR A 61 5.24 -35.90 -0.22
CA THR A 61 5.30 -34.49 0.30
C THR A 61 4.58 -33.62 -0.69
N PRO A 62 3.43 -33.03 -0.33
CA PRO A 62 2.72 -32.08 -1.16
C PRO A 62 3.54 -30.80 -1.38
N SER A 63 3.21 -30.07 -2.44
CA SER A 63 3.69 -28.71 -2.67
C SER A 63 2.61 -27.68 -2.31
N VAL A 64 3.05 -26.50 -1.91
CA VAL A 64 2.20 -25.32 -1.68
C VAL A 64 2.65 -24.21 -2.61
N SER A 65 1.70 -23.51 -3.23
CA SER A 65 1.93 -22.31 -4.02
C SER A 65 1.12 -21.15 -3.44
N CYS A 66 1.77 -19.99 -3.31
CA CYS A 66 1.16 -18.73 -2.86
C CYS A 66 2.04 -17.57 -3.31
N VAL A 67 1.45 -16.36 -3.47
CA VAL A 67 2.22 -15.12 -3.70
C VAL A 67 2.97 -14.77 -2.42
N GLN A 68 4.30 -14.62 -2.52
CA GLN A 68 5.18 -14.49 -1.34
C GLN A 68 5.38 -13.06 -0.85
N GLN A 69 5.12 -12.05 -1.67
CA GLN A 69 5.22 -10.65 -1.31
C GLN A 69 3.88 -9.97 -1.53
N GLN A 70 3.34 -9.33 -0.51
CA GLN A 70 2.08 -8.62 -0.58
C GLN A 70 2.14 -7.32 0.23
N GLU A 71 1.55 -6.28 -0.31
CA GLU A 71 1.29 -5.03 0.38
C GLU A 71 -0.21 -4.81 0.49
N ARG A 72 -0.68 -4.37 1.66
CA ARG A 72 -2.08 -4.08 1.93
C ARG A 72 -2.21 -2.88 2.85
N LYS A 73 -3.20 -2.08 2.60
CA LYS A 73 -3.60 -1.00 3.50
C LYS A 73 -4.64 -1.52 4.49
N ILE A 74 -4.63 -1.02 5.72
CA ILE A 74 -5.57 -1.48 6.76
C ILE A 74 -7.02 -1.41 6.30
N TYR A 75 -7.39 -0.40 5.54
CA TYR A 75 -8.75 -0.17 5.06
C TYR A 75 -9.13 -0.96 3.79
N ASP A 76 -8.22 -1.73 3.19
CA ASP A 76 -8.54 -2.60 2.05
C ASP A 76 -9.50 -3.74 2.43
N GLY A 77 -9.75 -3.94 3.73
CA GLY A 77 -10.59 -5.01 4.25
C GLY A 77 -9.87 -6.36 4.31
N ALA A 78 -10.63 -7.39 4.69
CA ALA A 78 -10.11 -8.75 4.71
C ALA A 78 -9.91 -9.29 3.29
N PHE A 79 -8.85 -10.09 3.08
CA PHE A 79 -8.55 -10.68 1.78
C PHE A 79 -8.08 -12.12 1.94
N ASN A 80 -8.22 -12.94 0.88
CA ASN A 80 -7.74 -14.31 0.88
C ASN A 80 -6.36 -14.40 0.22
N LEU A 81 -5.45 -15.19 0.80
CA LEU A 81 -4.10 -15.41 0.28
C LEU A 81 -4.08 -16.15 -1.06
N GLY A 82 -5.15 -16.84 -1.42
CA GLY A 82 -5.24 -17.62 -2.66
C GLY A 82 -4.24 -18.79 -2.73
N ALA A 83 -3.77 -19.27 -1.58
CA ALA A 83 -2.84 -20.38 -1.52
C ALA A 83 -3.47 -21.69 -2.05
N LYS A 84 -2.68 -22.50 -2.72
CA LYS A 84 -3.10 -23.79 -3.27
C LYS A 84 -2.12 -24.88 -2.86
N ALA A 85 -2.65 -26.07 -2.61
CA ALA A 85 -1.84 -27.26 -2.40
C ALA A 85 -2.21 -28.35 -3.44
N ASP A 86 -1.23 -29.11 -3.86
CA ASP A 86 -1.48 -30.32 -4.65
C ASP A 86 -1.98 -31.47 -3.77
N GLN A 87 -2.27 -32.62 -4.38
CA GLN A 87 -2.72 -33.87 -3.71
C GLN A 87 -3.97 -33.67 -2.81
N ASN A 88 -4.77 -32.61 -3.02
CA ASN A 88 -5.90 -32.23 -2.16
C ASN A 88 -5.51 -32.14 -0.68
N ALA A 89 -4.28 -31.71 -0.40
CA ALA A 89 -3.78 -31.59 0.95
C ALA A 89 -4.42 -30.38 1.64
N THR A 90 -4.82 -30.56 2.91
CA THR A 90 -5.41 -29.48 3.72
C THR A 90 -4.36 -28.44 4.08
N LEU A 91 -4.58 -27.20 3.67
CA LEU A 91 -3.74 -26.05 4.00
C LEU A 91 -3.82 -25.71 5.50
N VAL A 92 -2.70 -25.23 6.03
CA VAL A 92 -2.57 -24.76 7.41
C VAL A 92 -1.83 -23.43 7.37
N TYR A 93 -2.37 -22.45 8.09
CA TYR A 93 -1.87 -21.08 8.12
C TYR A 93 -1.49 -20.66 9.53
N SER A 94 -0.49 -19.81 9.65
CA SER A 94 -0.16 -19.14 10.91
C SER A 94 0.44 -17.77 10.63
N SER A 95 0.15 -16.80 11.50
CA SER A 95 0.70 -15.45 11.46
C SER A 95 1.80 -15.29 12.50
N SER A 96 2.88 -14.59 12.15
CA SER A 96 3.95 -14.21 13.10
C SER A 96 3.48 -13.14 14.09
N ASN A 97 2.44 -12.35 13.72
CA ASN A 97 1.85 -11.33 14.59
C ASN A 97 0.35 -11.20 14.31
N SER A 98 -0.46 -11.94 15.04
CA SER A 98 -1.92 -11.92 14.91
C SER A 98 -2.58 -10.64 15.44
N ALA A 99 -1.84 -9.78 16.16
CA ALA A 99 -2.32 -8.46 16.57
C ALA A 99 -2.33 -7.46 15.41
N ILE A 100 -1.52 -7.69 14.36
CA ILE A 100 -1.48 -6.87 13.15
C ILE A 100 -2.24 -7.52 12.00
N ALA A 101 -2.00 -8.82 11.76
CA ALA A 101 -2.67 -9.56 10.70
C ALA A 101 -2.98 -10.98 11.20
N SER A 102 -4.25 -11.28 11.42
CA SER A 102 -4.69 -12.65 11.73
C SER A 102 -5.06 -13.39 10.46
N VAL A 103 -4.89 -14.71 10.44
CA VAL A 103 -5.23 -15.56 9.31
C VAL A 103 -6.17 -16.68 9.75
N ALA A 104 -7.26 -16.86 9.03
CA ALA A 104 -8.25 -17.92 9.26
C ALA A 104 -7.85 -19.23 8.57
N SER A 105 -8.52 -20.33 8.90
CA SER A 105 -8.23 -21.67 8.34
C SER A 105 -8.50 -21.78 6.84
N ASP A 106 -9.30 -20.90 6.25
CA ASP A 106 -9.57 -20.80 4.82
C ASP A 106 -8.57 -19.92 4.07
N GLY A 107 -7.57 -19.34 4.78
CA GLY A 107 -6.58 -18.44 4.22
C GLY A 107 -7.02 -16.98 4.13
N THR A 108 -8.15 -16.61 4.72
CA THR A 108 -8.60 -15.22 4.84
C THR A 108 -7.77 -14.49 5.88
N VAL A 109 -7.12 -13.39 5.48
CA VAL A 109 -6.35 -12.50 6.34
C VAL A 109 -7.19 -11.31 6.72
N THR A 110 -7.24 -11.00 8.02
CA THR A 110 -7.88 -9.80 8.58
C THR A 110 -6.80 -8.91 9.18
N LEU A 111 -6.74 -7.67 8.69
CA LEU A 111 -5.82 -6.65 9.17
C LEU A 111 -6.40 -5.97 10.41
N LYS A 112 -5.51 -5.57 11.33
CA LYS A 112 -5.89 -4.90 12.58
C LYS A 112 -5.03 -3.66 12.76
N GLU A 113 -5.65 -2.59 13.23
CA GLU A 113 -4.96 -1.35 13.52
C GLU A 113 -4.14 -1.47 14.81
N TRP A 114 -3.00 -0.77 14.85
CA TRP A 114 -2.14 -0.64 16.03
C TRP A 114 -2.05 0.82 16.48
N GLN A 115 -1.73 1.05 17.75
CA GLN A 115 -1.76 2.38 18.36
C GLN A 115 -0.45 3.17 18.21
N GLU A 116 0.65 2.49 17.96
CA GLU A 116 1.97 3.12 17.84
C GLU A 116 2.07 3.96 16.56
N ASN A 117 3.05 4.88 16.52
CA ASN A 117 3.22 5.85 15.43
C ASN A 117 3.77 5.27 14.13
N ASP A 118 4.22 4.02 14.11
CA ASP A 118 4.68 3.37 12.89
C ASP A 118 3.57 3.36 11.83
N ILE A 119 3.88 3.82 10.64
CA ILE A 119 2.91 3.87 9.54
C ILE A 119 2.83 2.56 8.75
N GLN A 120 3.79 1.66 8.94
CA GLN A 120 3.78 0.33 8.33
C GLN A 120 4.39 -0.71 9.26
N ARG A 121 3.96 -1.95 9.10
CA ARG A 121 4.54 -3.11 9.77
C ARG A 121 4.60 -4.32 8.85
N GLU A 122 5.60 -5.15 9.06
CA GLU A 122 5.74 -6.41 8.35
C GLU A 122 5.25 -7.57 9.20
N VAL A 123 4.51 -8.46 8.57
CA VAL A 123 4.00 -9.69 9.16
C VAL A 123 4.29 -10.86 8.23
N GLN A 124 4.75 -11.96 8.76
CA GLN A 124 4.94 -13.19 7.99
C GLN A 124 3.76 -14.12 8.21
N ILE A 125 3.14 -14.55 7.12
CA ILE A 125 2.15 -15.62 7.14
C ILE A 125 2.83 -16.89 6.62
N THR A 126 2.87 -17.91 7.46
CA THR A 126 3.38 -19.23 7.09
C THR A 126 2.25 -20.08 6.56
N VAL A 127 2.45 -20.67 5.38
CA VAL A 127 1.48 -21.56 4.73
C VAL A 127 2.13 -22.92 4.54
N THR A 128 1.50 -23.96 5.03
CA THR A 128 1.94 -25.36 4.89
C THR A 128 0.73 -26.28 4.73
N THR A 129 0.90 -27.60 4.86
CA THR A 129 -0.20 -28.56 4.84
C THR A 129 -0.22 -29.41 6.09
N LYS A 130 -1.39 -29.93 6.44
CA LYS A 130 -1.55 -30.90 7.51
C LYS A 130 -0.89 -32.22 7.11
N SER A 131 -0.03 -32.79 7.98
CA SER A 131 0.50 -34.14 7.83
C SER A 131 -0.60 -35.16 7.98
N THR A 132 -0.54 -36.23 7.19
CA THR A 132 -1.49 -37.35 7.22
C THR A 132 -0.75 -38.71 7.29
N THR A 133 -1.49 -39.81 7.24
CA THR A 133 -0.91 -41.15 7.16
C THR A 133 -0.03 -41.31 5.90
N PHE A 134 -0.42 -40.67 4.77
CA PHE A 134 0.23 -40.89 3.47
C PHE A 134 1.10 -39.72 3.02
N TYR A 135 1.00 -38.57 3.67
CA TYR A 135 1.74 -37.38 3.29
C TYR A 135 2.42 -36.72 4.50
N ASN A 136 3.64 -36.26 4.29
CA ASN A 136 4.27 -35.29 5.19
C ASN A 136 3.57 -33.92 5.09
N ALA A 137 3.82 -33.04 6.04
CA ALA A 137 3.52 -31.64 5.82
C ALA A 137 4.36 -31.10 4.65
N ALA A 138 3.79 -30.18 3.87
CA ALA A 138 4.53 -29.48 2.82
C ALA A 138 5.65 -28.64 3.43
N LYS A 139 6.71 -28.39 2.66
CA LYS A 139 7.70 -27.37 3.01
C LYS A 139 6.97 -26.03 3.14
N PRO A 140 7.13 -25.30 4.26
CA PRO A 140 6.45 -24.03 4.45
C PRO A 140 6.78 -23.00 3.37
N VAL A 141 5.75 -22.28 2.92
CA VAL A 141 5.88 -21.06 2.11
C VAL A 141 5.65 -19.89 3.04
N ILE A 142 6.53 -18.91 2.99
CA ILE A 142 6.43 -17.67 3.77
C ILE A 142 5.90 -16.58 2.86
N VAL A 143 4.80 -15.96 3.27
CA VAL A 143 4.24 -14.75 2.67
C VAL A 143 4.69 -13.57 3.53
N ASN A 144 5.50 -12.67 2.99
CA ASN A 144 5.85 -11.41 3.63
C ASN A 144 4.76 -10.39 3.29
N LEU A 145 4.04 -9.95 4.29
CA LEU A 145 2.94 -9.01 4.19
C LEU A 145 3.37 -7.68 4.82
N THR A 146 3.47 -6.63 4.01
CA THR A 146 3.61 -5.25 4.47
C THR A 146 2.22 -4.67 4.68
N VAL A 147 1.90 -4.32 5.93
CA VAL A 147 0.63 -3.67 6.30
C VAL A 147 0.87 -2.19 6.51
N ILE A 148 0.15 -1.35 5.75
CA ILE A 148 0.26 0.10 5.80
C ILE A 148 -0.94 0.67 6.56
N LYS A 149 -0.66 1.46 7.59
CA LYS A 149 -1.65 2.24 8.33
C LYS A 149 -1.92 3.55 7.60
N LYS A 150 -3.18 3.99 7.60
CA LYS A 150 -3.53 5.33 7.14
C LYS A 150 -2.84 6.37 8.03
N LYS A 151 -2.17 7.36 7.41
CA LYS A 151 -1.60 8.50 8.15
C LYS A 151 -2.74 9.30 8.78
N ASN A 152 -2.63 9.62 10.05
CA ASN A 152 -3.54 10.57 10.69
C ASN A 152 -3.28 11.99 10.16
N LEU A 153 -4.19 12.93 10.47
CA LEU A 153 -4.09 14.31 9.98
C LEU A 153 -2.77 14.98 10.36
N GLN A 154 -2.31 14.80 11.61
CA GLN A 154 -1.05 15.39 12.08
C GLN A 154 0.15 14.87 11.29
N GLN A 155 0.20 13.56 11.05
CA GLN A 155 1.27 12.96 10.24
C GLN A 155 1.28 13.50 8.79
N ARG A 156 0.10 13.73 8.21
CA ARG A 156 -0.02 14.34 6.87
C ARG A 156 0.44 15.79 6.86
N ILE A 157 0.11 16.56 7.89
CA ILE A 157 0.60 17.94 8.05
C ILE A 157 2.12 17.98 8.18
N GLU A 158 2.73 17.06 8.93
CA GLU A 158 4.19 16.98 9.04
C GLU A 158 4.84 16.56 7.70
N ASP A 159 4.21 15.68 6.94
CA ASP A 159 4.66 15.37 5.58
C ASP A 159 4.65 16.61 4.67
N GLU A 160 3.62 17.46 4.78
CA GLU A 160 3.56 18.68 4.00
C GLU A 160 4.66 19.69 4.42
N LYS A 161 4.98 19.78 5.70
CA LYS A 161 6.11 20.58 6.16
C LYS A 161 7.47 20.08 5.65
N ILE A 162 7.64 18.76 5.50
CA ILE A 162 8.82 18.15 4.89
C ILE A 162 8.86 18.42 3.38
N LYS A 163 7.70 18.26 2.72
CA LYS A 163 7.54 18.48 1.28
C LYS A 163 7.75 19.93 0.87
N PHE A 164 7.26 20.86 1.68
CA PHE A 164 7.33 22.32 1.50
C PHE A 164 8.12 22.96 2.64
N PRO A 165 9.45 22.87 2.67
CA PRO A 165 10.27 23.29 3.80
C PRO A 165 10.20 24.79 4.04
N ASP A 166 10.27 25.18 5.32
CA ASP A 166 10.35 26.57 5.75
C ASP A 166 11.51 27.32 5.08
N GLY A 167 11.28 28.57 4.68
CA GLY A 167 12.28 29.41 4.04
C GLY A 167 12.57 29.08 2.56
N LYS A 168 11.91 28.11 1.96
CA LYS A 168 11.93 27.87 0.51
C LYS A 168 10.77 28.56 -0.18
N PHE A 169 10.74 28.49 -1.51
CA PHE A 169 9.68 29.08 -2.32
C PHE A 169 8.85 28.02 -3.01
N TRP A 170 7.52 28.15 -2.93
CA TRP A 170 6.61 27.32 -3.70
C TRP A 170 6.42 27.93 -5.08
N ASN A 171 7.10 27.39 -6.07
CA ASN A 171 7.01 27.86 -7.44
C ASN A 171 7.34 26.72 -8.42
N HIS A 172 6.98 26.91 -9.70
CA HIS A 172 7.30 25.93 -10.72
C HIS A 172 8.77 25.91 -11.11
N VAL A 173 9.58 26.85 -10.58
CA VAL A 173 10.96 27.05 -10.87
C VAL A 173 11.25 28.04 -11.76
N VAL A 174 12.19 28.53 -11.53
CA VAL A 174 13.61 28.51 -11.75
C VAL A 174 14.05 29.52 -12.76
N ASN A 175 14.81 30.16 -12.64
CA ASN A 175 16.07 30.75 -13.19
C ASN A 175 16.17 30.99 -14.71
N SER A 176 15.23 30.59 -15.61
CA SER A 176 15.36 30.89 -17.02
C SER A 176 14.07 31.37 -17.66
N TYR A 177 14.20 32.36 -18.55
CA TYR A 177 13.10 32.84 -19.38
C TYR A 177 12.56 31.76 -20.35
N SER A 178 13.29 30.67 -20.60
CA SER A 178 12.81 29.57 -21.41
C SER A 178 11.68 28.79 -20.76
N ASP A 179 11.57 28.82 -19.43
CA ASP A 179 10.47 28.17 -18.72
C ASP A 179 9.15 28.94 -18.88
N LEU A 180 9.20 30.18 -19.37
CA LEU A 180 8.05 31.00 -19.70
C LEU A 180 7.35 30.57 -20.99
N THR A 181 8.07 29.94 -21.89
CA THR A 181 7.53 29.52 -23.18
C THR A 181 6.82 28.18 -23.13
N ASP A 182 6.94 27.45 -22.02
CA ASP A 182 6.26 26.20 -21.82
C ASP A 182 4.79 26.39 -21.39
N ASN A 183 4.00 27.01 -22.28
CA ASN A 183 2.54 26.99 -22.24
C ASN A 183 1.90 27.38 -20.91
N LEU A 184 2.25 28.55 -20.42
CA LEU A 184 1.35 29.31 -19.55
C LEU A 184 0.26 29.90 -20.45
N ASP A 185 -0.51 29.04 -21.08
CA ASP A 185 -1.65 29.47 -21.84
C ASP A 185 -2.76 29.90 -20.89
N SER A 186 -3.73 30.63 -21.46
CA SER A 186 -4.93 31.07 -20.73
C SER A 186 -5.78 29.93 -20.18
N SER A 187 -5.46 28.68 -20.46
CA SER A 187 -6.13 27.48 -19.93
C SER A 187 -5.66 27.11 -18.51
N GLY A 188 -4.67 27.80 -18.02
CA GLY A 188 -4.19 27.68 -16.66
C GLY A 188 -2.76 27.18 -16.60
N ALA A 189 -1.96 27.87 -15.80
CA ALA A 189 -0.68 27.35 -15.36
C ALA A 189 -0.93 25.97 -14.79
N PRO A 190 -0.24 24.98 -15.31
CA PRO A 190 -0.61 23.65 -15.01
C PRO A 190 -0.35 23.35 -13.55
N GLU A 191 -1.31 22.67 -12.94
CA GLU A 191 -1.13 22.03 -11.64
C GLU A 191 0.09 21.09 -11.62
N ARG A 192 0.78 20.90 -12.77
CA ARG A 192 2.03 20.13 -12.89
C ARG A 192 3.18 20.61 -12.00
N PHE A 193 3.17 21.89 -11.62
CA PHE A 193 4.20 22.48 -10.75
C PHE A 193 3.80 22.57 -9.28
N GLN A 194 2.66 22.03 -8.94
CA GLN A 194 2.08 22.09 -7.60
C GLN A 194 2.97 21.51 -6.49
N ASP A 195 3.94 20.67 -6.83
CA ASP A 195 4.84 20.00 -5.89
C ASP A 195 6.27 20.55 -5.96
N THR A 196 6.51 21.60 -6.72
CA THR A 196 7.86 22.15 -6.88
C THR A 196 8.21 23.19 -5.82
N ILE A 197 9.47 23.17 -5.41
CA ILE A 197 10.07 24.15 -4.50
C ILE A 197 11.41 24.62 -5.08
N SER A 198 11.85 25.80 -4.69
CA SER A 198 13.18 26.31 -5.08
C SER A 198 13.81 27.13 -3.96
N ASP A 199 15.11 27.39 -4.10
CA ASP A 199 15.90 28.25 -3.20
C ASP A 199 15.73 29.74 -3.50
N VAL A 200 15.13 30.06 -4.64
CA VAL A 200 14.97 31.45 -5.11
C VAL A 200 13.53 31.67 -5.54
N PRO A 201 13.01 32.90 -5.42
CA PRO A 201 11.66 33.20 -5.85
C PRO A 201 11.50 33.03 -7.36
N CYS A 202 10.27 32.68 -7.77
CA CYS A 202 9.90 32.64 -9.17
C CYS A 202 10.00 34.02 -9.80
N LYS A 203 10.60 34.14 -10.98
CA LYS A 203 10.73 35.41 -11.71
C LYS A 203 9.45 35.84 -12.42
N HIS A 204 8.41 35.09 -12.37
CA HIS A 204 7.17 35.31 -13.10
C HIS A 204 6.15 36.17 -12.34
N HIS A 205 6.35 36.40 -11.05
CA HIS A 205 5.47 37.25 -10.24
C HIS A 205 5.93 38.68 -10.29
N GLY A 206 5.02 39.51 -10.76
CA GLY A 206 5.15 40.95 -11.04
C GLY A 206 5.99 41.81 -10.10
N THR A 207 6.29 42.91 -10.60
CA THR A 207 6.82 44.24 -10.25
C THR A 207 7.37 44.57 -8.86
N GLN A 208 7.41 43.67 -7.89
CA GLN A 208 7.95 44.00 -6.57
C GLN A 208 9.23 43.25 -6.28
N SER A 209 10.24 43.97 -5.80
CA SER A 209 11.53 43.54 -5.32
C SER A 209 12.66 43.34 -6.31
N GLY A 210 12.72 44.13 -7.40
CA GLY A 210 13.88 44.13 -8.30
C GLY A 210 13.99 42.88 -9.19
N ILE A 211 12.95 42.13 -9.28
CA ILE A 211 12.78 41.09 -10.29
C ILE A 211 11.98 41.73 -11.41
N ASP A 212 12.62 41.89 -12.56
CA ASP A 212 11.97 42.52 -13.71
C ASP A 212 10.68 41.80 -14.08
N PRO A 213 9.57 42.54 -14.26
CA PRO A 213 8.38 41.95 -14.82
C PRO A 213 8.68 41.44 -16.22
N ILE A 214 8.09 40.32 -16.58
CA ILE A 214 8.14 39.84 -17.94
C ILE A 214 7.52 40.90 -18.84
N PRO A 215 8.22 41.34 -19.88
CA PRO A 215 7.66 42.34 -20.77
C PRO A 215 6.42 41.77 -21.46
N GLY A 216 5.30 42.37 -21.17
CA GLY A 216 4.17 42.28 -22.07
C GLY A 216 2.84 41.81 -21.57
N ASN A 217 2.68 41.17 -20.45
CA ASN A 217 1.33 40.86 -19.97
C ASN A 217 1.33 40.27 -18.58
N GLY A 218 0.74 40.94 -17.68
CA GLY A 218 0.01 40.42 -16.56
C GLY A 218 0.54 39.14 -15.86
N GLU A 219 0.16 39.01 -14.70
CA GLU A 219 0.48 37.92 -13.79
C GLU A 219 0.43 36.53 -14.44
N TYR A 220 1.57 35.91 -14.58
CA TYR A 220 1.62 34.49 -14.91
C TYR A 220 1.31 33.68 -13.65
N ASP A 221 0.32 32.81 -13.75
CA ASP A 221 -0.20 32.00 -12.65
C ASP A 221 0.69 30.77 -12.35
N CYS A 222 2.00 30.95 -12.24
CA CYS A 222 2.90 29.80 -12.06
C CYS A 222 2.66 29.01 -10.77
N ASN A 223 2.13 29.66 -9.74
CA ASN A 223 1.82 29.07 -8.45
C ASN A 223 0.32 28.84 -8.30
N LYS A 224 -0.30 28.17 -9.28
CA LYS A 224 -1.74 27.96 -9.33
C LYS A 224 -2.14 26.58 -8.85
N PHE A 225 -3.15 26.53 -8.02
CA PHE A 225 -3.83 25.29 -7.65
C PHE A 225 -5.30 25.55 -7.30
N ASP A 226 -6.20 24.65 -7.71
CA ASP A 226 -7.65 24.70 -7.45
C ASP A 226 -8.27 26.08 -7.78
N GLY A 227 -7.86 26.68 -8.92
CA GLY A 227 -8.34 27.97 -9.39
C GLY A 227 -7.81 29.19 -8.65
N ALA A 228 -6.83 29.04 -7.78
CA ALA A 228 -6.23 30.11 -6.98
C ALA A 228 -4.70 30.13 -7.13
N ILE A 229 -4.10 31.31 -6.89
CA ILE A 229 -2.66 31.57 -7.01
C ILE A 229 -2.06 31.94 -5.67
N GLN A 230 -0.72 31.97 -5.60
CA GLN A 230 0.03 32.46 -4.46
C GLN A 230 -0.38 31.81 -3.12
N CYS A 231 -0.57 32.61 -2.06
CA CYS A 231 -0.96 32.07 -0.74
C CYS A 231 -2.26 31.25 -0.79
N ASP A 232 -3.22 31.67 -1.61
CA ASP A 232 -4.49 30.96 -1.76
C ASP A 232 -4.27 29.62 -2.51
N GLY A 233 -3.51 29.63 -3.61
CA GLY A 233 -3.16 28.40 -4.33
C GLY A 233 -2.39 27.42 -3.47
N PHE A 234 -1.40 27.89 -2.72
CA PHE A 234 -0.62 27.04 -1.80
C PHE A 234 -1.49 26.44 -0.69
N ALA A 235 -2.28 27.24 -0.01
CA ALA A 235 -3.16 26.76 1.05
C ALA A 235 -4.15 25.71 0.53
N ARG A 236 -4.70 25.89 -0.68
CA ARG A 236 -5.56 24.88 -1.33
C ARG A 236 -4.81 23.60 -1.70
N LYS A 237 -3.53 23.72 -2.11
CA LYS A 237 -2.68 22.56 -2.38
C LYS A 237 -2.44 21.73 -1.12
N VAL A 238 -2.03 22.36 -0.03
CA VAL A 238 -1.84 21.69 1.25
C VAL A 238 -3.14 21.07 1.75
N PHE A 239 -4.27 21.78 1.62
CA PHE A 239 -5.59 21.25 1.95
C PHE A 239 -5.91 19.97 1.16
N TYR A 240 -5.70 20.00 -0.16
CA TYR A 240 -5.90 18.86 -1.03
C TYR A 240 -5.08 17.64 -0.62
N ASP A 241 -3.82 17.85 -0.25
CA ASP A 241 -2.91 16.76 0.13
C ASP A 241 -3.30 16.17 1.48
N ILE A 242 -3.53 16.99 2.51
CA ILE A 242 -3.88 16.50 3.84
C ILE A 242 -5.28 15.88 3.91
N TRP A 243 -6.19 16.25 3.01
CA TRP A 243 -7.56 15.72 2.93
C TRP A 243 -7.79 14.80 1.71
N GLU A 244 -6.72 14.16 1.22
CA GLU A 244 -6.75 13.08 0.22
C GLU A 244 -7.59 13.42 -1.03
N GLY A 245 -7.37 14.61 -1.58
CA GLY A 245 -7.98 15.02 -2.82
C GLY A 245 -9.22 15.91 -2.69
N GLN A 246 -9.64 16.32 -1.48
CA GLN A 246 -10.70 17.29 -1.34
C GLN A 246 -10.23 18.68 -1.77
N ARG A 247 -11.03 19.36 -2.57
CA ARG A 247 -10.73 20.70 -3.08
C ARG A 247 -11.54 21.77 -2.34
N VAL A 248 -10.87 22.83 -1.92
CA VAL A 248 -11.50 23.97 -1.22
C VAL A 248 -12.63 24.57 -2.05
N SER A 249 -12.46 24.66 -3.38
CA SER A 249 -13.47 25.20 -4.30
C SER A 249 -14.80 24.43 -4.30
N GLY A 250 -14.78 23.16 -3.92
CA GLY A 250 -15.96 22.29 -3.83
C GLY A 250 -16.66 22.29 -2.47
N LEU A 251 -16.15 23.04 -1.48
CA LEU A 251 -16.60 22.97 -0.10
C LEU A 251 -17.26 24.26 0.38
N GLN A 252 -18.09 24.14 1.43
CA GLN A 252 -18.80 25.25 2.02
C GLN A 252 -17.86 26.16 2.84
N ARG A 253 -17.98 27.47 2.67
CA ARG A 253 -17.36 28.47 3.55
C ARG A 253 -18.12 28.57 4.86
N ILE A 254 -17.41 28.59 5.99
CA ILE A 254 -17.94 28.71 7.34
C ILE A 254 -17.45 30.03 7.91
N TYR A 255 -18.39 30.95 8.20
CA TYR A 255 -18.11 32.31 8.66
C TYR A 255 -18.11 32.36 10.19
N ASP A 256 -17.18 31.66 10.80
CA ASP A 256 -16.88 31.68 12.23
C ASP A 256 -15.37 31.64 12.47
N ASN A 257 -14.97 31.77 13.72
CA ASN A 257 -13.57 31.72 14.13
C ASN A 257 -13.23 30.43 14.94
N ASN A 258 -14.11 29.42 14.88
CA ASN A 258 -13.90 28.14 15.55
C ASN A 258 -13.02 27.21 14.68
N VAL A 259 -11.79 27.65 14.45
CA VAL A 259 -10.83 26.94 13.60
C VAL A 259 -10.45 25.60 14.18
N GLN A 260 -10.20 24.64 13.30
CA GLN A 260 -9.74 23.30 13.61
C GLN A 260 -8.45 22.98 12.86
N VAL A 261 -7.66 22.05 13.38
CA VAL A 261 -6.46 21.59 12.66
C VAL A 261 -6.86 21.03 11.29
N GLY A 262 -6.12 21.43 10.26
CA GLY A 262 -6.39 21.06 8.87
C GLY A 262 -7.38 21.98 8.15
N ASP A 263 -7.98 22.97 8.83
CA ASP A 263 -8.80 23.97 8.16
C ASP A 263 -7.98 24.81 7.18
N TYR A 264 -8.55 25.04 6.00
CA TYR A 264 -8.18 26.18 5.17
C TYR A 264 -8.83 27.43 5.78
N VAL A 265 -8.05 28.49 5.98
CA VAL A 265 -8.53 29.77 6.51
C VAL A 265 -8.24 30.92 5.56
N ARG A 266 -9.23 31.86 5.45
CA ARG A 266 -9.01 33.21 4.93
C ARG A 266 -8.96 34.17 6.11
N ILE A 267 -7.91 34.95 6.17
CA ILE A 267 -7.62 35.89 7.28
C ILE A 267 -7.39 37.30 6.77
N ASN A 268 -7.36 38.25 7.69
CA ASN A 268 -7.06 39.64 7.42
C ASN A 268 -7.97 40.25 6.33
N ASN A 269 -9.29 40.15 6.50
CA ASN A 269 -10.29 40.64 5.54
C ASN A 269 -10.10 40.06 4.13
N ASN A 270 -9.87 38.76 4.03
CA ASN A 270 -9.59 38.03 2.80
C ASN A 270 -8.23 38.37 2.15
N GLY A 271 -7.33 39.02 2.86
CA GLY A 271 -6.02 39.36 2.33
C GLY A 271 -5.03 38.19 2.25
N HIS A 272 -5.25 37.10 3.01
CA HIS A 272 -4.30 36.02 3.08
C HIS A 272 -4.99 34.65 3.30
N SER A 273 -4.33 33.56 2.88
CA SER A 273 -4.76 32.19 3.07
C SER A 273 -3.68 31.32 3.71
N ALA A 274 -4.10 30.38 4.56
CA ALA A 274 -3.21 29.44 5.23
C ALA A 274 -3.93 28.14 5.61
N ILE A 275 -3.18 27.14 6.02
CA ILE A 275 -3.69 25.90 6.62
C ILE A 275 -3.35 25.86 8.10
N VAL A 276 -4.35 25.60 8.93
CA VAL A 276 -4.21 25.50 10.38
C VAL A 276 -3.47 24.22 10.76
N THR A 277 -2.41 24.35 11.53
CA THR A 277 -1.59 23.21 11.98
C THR A 277 -1.72 22.93 13.48
N GLU A 278 -1.96 23.94 14.28
CA GLU A 278 -2.19 23.85 15.73
C GLU A 278 -3.24 24.88 16.15
N VAL A 279 -4.04 24.57 17.19
CA VAL A 279 -5.10 25.45 17.70
C VAL A 279 -4.93 25.67 19.20
N TYR A 280 -4.99 26.93 19.64
CA TYR A 280 -4.97 27.37 21.01
C TYR A 280 -6.29 28.06 21.39
N SER A 281 -6.40 28.59 22.63
CA SER A 281 -7.61 29.29 23.09
C SER A 281 -8.02 30.44 22.16
N ASP A 282 -7.09 31.35 21.86
CA ASP A 282 -7.35 32.60 21.14
C ASP A 282 -6.58 32.78 19.83
N SER A 283 -5.76 31.77 19.50
CA SER A 283 -4.84 31.79 18.36
C SER A 283 -4.71 30.43 17.72
N PHE A 284 -4.02 30.40 16.58
CA PHE A 284 -3.68 29.17 15.86
C PHE A 284 -2.38 29.35 15.09
N LYS A 285 -1.67 28.23 14.86
CA LYS A 285 -0.50 28.20 13.97
C LYS A 285 -0.88 27.69 12.59
N VAL A 286 -0.07 28.05 11.62
CA VAL A 286 -0.32 27.71 10.21
C VAL A 286 0.95 27.25 9.49
N ILE A 287 0.71 26.61 8.35
CA ILE A 287 1.62 26.54 7.20
C ILE A 287 1.05 27.46 6.11
N GLU A 288 1.89 28.29 5.54
CA GLU A 288 1.50 29.34 4.60
C GLU A 288 2.59 29.69 3.61
N CYS A 289 2.28 30.46 2.61
CA CYS A 289 3.29 31.15 1.78
C CYS A 289 2.89 32.59 1.47
N ASN A 290 3.83 33.36 0.91
CA ASN A 290 3.60 34.68 0.36
C ASN A 290 3.34 35.79 1.38
N LEU A 291 3.81 35.67 2.62
CA LEU A 291 3.80 36.72 3.59
C LEU A 291 5.21 36.87 4.15
N ASP A 292 5.98 37.74 3.54
CA ASP A 292 7.31 38.09 4.01
C ASP A 292 7.25 39.41 4.76
N GLY A 293 7.90 39.48 5.90
CA GLY A 293 7.95 40.69 6.73
C GLY A 293 8.79 41.82 6.12
N ASP A 294 9.39 41.63 4.94
CA ASP A 294 10.26 42.57 4.26
C ASP A 294 9.61 43.27 3.05
N GLY A 295 8.30 43.05 2.83
CA GLY A 295 7.53 43.70 1.76
C GLY A 295 7.68 43.04 0.39
N ARG A 296 8.28 41.85 0.29
CA ARG A 296 8.40 41.06 -0.95
C ARG A 296 7.15 40.22 -1.18
N HIS A 297 6.01 40.87 -1.26
CA HIS A 297 4.75 40.21 -1.56
C HIS A 297 4.84 39.49 -2.90
N HIS A 298 4.20 38.33 -3.01
CA HIS A 298 4.06 37.55 -4.24
C HIS A 298 5.20 36.58 -4.58
N THR A 299 6.14 36.33 -3.66
CA THR A 299 7.25 35.38 -3.91
C THR A 299 6.95 33.94 -3.53
N CYS A 300 5.81 33.68 -2.90
CA CYS A 300 5.44 32.38 -2.33
C CYS A 300 6.50 31.79 -1.37
N LEU A 301 7.16 32.66 -0.58
CA LEU A 301 8.02 32.22 0.50
C LEU A 301 7.24 31.40 1.51
N LEU A 302 7.67 30.17 1.72
CA LEU A 302 7.06 29.21 2.62
C LEU A 302 7.39 29.51 4.07
N ARG A 303 6.41 29.46 4.93
CA ARG A 303 6.58 29.65 6.37
C ARG A 303 5.77 28.66 7.17
N HIS A 304 6.39 28.13 8.23
CA HIS A 304 5.75 27.25 9.18
C HIS A 304 5.61 27.92 10.54
N ASN A 305 4.63 27.42 11.31
CA ASN A 305 4.43 27.80 12.72
C ASN A 305 4.19 29.29 12.97
N TRP A 306 3.80 30.06 11.95
CA TRP A 306 3.36 31.42 12.14
C TRP A 306 2.02 31.45 12.89
N THR A 307 1.86 32.41 13.80
CA THR A 307 0.70 32.47 14.70
C THR A 307 -0.22 33.61 14.34
N TYR A 308 -1.51 33.33 14.23
CA TYR A 308 -2.57 34.30 14.03
C TYR A 308 -3.60 34.25 15.17
N SER A 309 -4.23 35.41 15.47
CA SER A 309 -5.39 35.47 16.33
C SER A 309 -6.62 34.84 15.62
N LYS A 310 -7.47 34.15 16.37
CA LYS A 310 -8.76 33.67 15.84
C LYS A 310 -9.64 34.81 15.35
N SER A 311 -9.52 36.00 15.91
CA SER A 311 -10.25 37.20 15.47
C SER A 311 -9.88 37.70 14.05
N SER A 312 -8.74 37.27 13.51
CA SER A 312 -8.33 37.59 12.14
C SER A 312 -9.04 36.76 11.07
N VAL A 313 -9.75 35.70 11.45
CA VAL A 313 -10.42 34.77 10.52
C VAL A 313 -11.63 35.43 9.89
N THR A 314 -11.65 35.51 8.57
CA THR A 314 -12.80 35.99 7.79
C THR A 314 -13.77 34.87 7.50
N TYR A 315 -13.24 33.69 7.06
CA TYR A 315 -13.95 32.41 6.94
C TYR A 315 -12.98 31.27 6.96
N ARG A 316 -13.47 30.09 7.18
CA ARG A 316 -12.74 28.83 7.07
C ARG A 316 -13.47 27.84 6.18
N VAL A 317 -12.73 26.85 5.71
CA VAL A 317 -13.27 25.66 5.01
C VAL A 317 -12.77 24.44 5.72
N HIS A 318 -13.68 23.56 6.10
CA HIS A 318 -13.39 22.29 6.75
C HIS A 318 -13.69 21.13 5.82
N ALA A 319 -12.87 20.08 5.87
CA ALA A 319 -13.11 18.88 5.08
C ALA A 319 -14.37 18.13 5.56
N VAL A 320 -15.12 17.56 4.62
CA VAL A 320 -16.36 16.84 4.92
C VAL A 320 -16.12 15.31 4.85
N ASN A 321 -16.90 14.55 5.62
CA ASN A 321 -16.90 13.09 5.62
C ASN A 321 -15.55 12.41 5.95
N TYR A 322 -14.69 13.09 6.70
CA TYR A 322 -13.52 12.48 7.29
C TYR A 322 -13.81 12.15 8.76
N SER A 323 -13.93 10.87 9.07
CA SER A 323 -13.80 10.45 10.47
C SER A 323 -12.32 10.57 10.85
N LEU A 324 -12.04 11.41 11.81
CA LEU A 324 -10.72 11.54 12.46
C LEU A 324 -10.39 10.33 13.37
N ASN A 325 -11.01 9.17 13.09
CA ASN A 325 -10.80 7.94 13.86
C ASN A 325 -9.53 7.23 13.41
#